data_ae3656d5184c3c7c2f2140259cf23ac8
#
_entry.id   ae3656d5184c3c7c2f2140259cf23ac8
#
_cell.length_a   1.000
_cell.length_b   1.000
_cell.length_c   1.000
_cell.angle_alpha   90.00
_cell.angle_beta   90.00
_cell.angle_gamma   90.00
#
_symmetry.space_group_name_H-M   'P 1'
#
loop_
_entity.id
_entity.type
_entity.pdbx_description
1 polymer ?
#
loop_
_entity_poly.entity_id
_entity_poly.type
_entity_poly.pdbx_seq_one_letter_code
_entity_poly.pdbx_strand_id
1 'polypeptide(L)'
;MANNVDLSIDFCGVKFKNPFLLSSSPVSNSAEMVAKSFDAGWGGVVFKTLNSDRLPIVHPSPRMACIDYGAKKGVAVQNVEMISDRPLKDNLTDFLYLKKNYP
;
A
#
# COMPACT_ATOMS: atom_id res chain seq x y z
N MET A 1 -8.10 -2.26 34.88
CA MET A 1 -7.26 -3.28 34.23
C MET A 1 -7.63 -3.28 32.76
N ALA A 2 -6.74 -2.86 31.88
CA ALA A 2 -6.99 -2.95 30.45
C ALA A 2 -6.96 -4.45 30.08
N ASN A 3 -8.09 -5.00 29.68
CA ASN A 3 -8.12 -6.33 29.08
C ASN A 3 -7.31 -6.28 27.79
N ASN A 4 -6.11 -6.83 27.82
CA ASN A 4 -5.26 -6.95 26.64
C ASN A 4 -5.88 -8.03 25.75
N VAL A 5 -6.72 -7.61 24.80
CA VAL A 5 -7.30 -8.53 23.81
C VAL A 5 -6.21 -8.87 22.79
N ASP A 6 -5.92 -10.15 22.65
CA ASP A 6 -5.03 -10.64 21.61
C ASP A 6 -5.76 -10.60 20.26
N LEU A 7 -5.24 -9.78 19.33
CA LEU A 7 -5.75 -9.63 17.97
C LEU A 7 -4.89 -10.38 16.95
N SER A 8 -3.92 -11.17 17.39
CA SER A 8 -3.03 -11.91 16.48
C SER A 8 -3.82 -12.91 15.62
N ILE A 9 -3.40 -13.04 14.37
CA ILE A 9 -3.99 -14.00 13.42
C ILE A 9 -2.89 -14.77 12.68
N ASP A 10 -3.26 -15.95 12.22
CA ASP A 10 -2.50 -16.69 11.21
C ASP A 10 -3.30 -16.64 9.90
N PHE A 11 -2.72 -16.02 8.88
CA PHE A 11 -3.35 -15.87 7.57
C PHE A 11 -2.40 -16.32 6.47
N CYS A 12 -2.80 -17.35 5.71
CA CYS A 12 -1.99 -17.97 4.67
C CYS A 12 -0.58 -18.44 5.15
N GLY A 13 -0.49 -18.92 6.40
CA GLY A 13 0.77 -19.37 6.99
C GLY A 13 1.70 -18.26 7.47
N VAL A 14 1.22 -17.00 7.46
CA VAL A 14 1.95 -15.85 7.98
C VAL A 14 1.26 -15.36 9.26
N LYS A 15 2.04 -15.18 10.32
CA LYS A 15 1.55 -14.64 11.59
C LYS A 15 1.56 -13.12 11.56
N PHE A 16 0.43 -12.52 11.94
CA PHE A 16 0.26 -11.08 12.06
C PHE A 16 -0.12 -10.73 13.49
N LYS A 17 0.39 -9.61 14.01
CA LYS A 17 0.04 -9.11 15.35
C LYS A 17 -1.41 -8.65 15.48
N ASN A 18 -2.07 -8.34 14.36
CA ASN A 18 -3.48 -8.02 14.26
C ASN A 18 -3.94 -8.15 12.80
N PRO A 19 -5.25 -8.19 12.50
CA PRO A 19 -5.78 -8.40 11.15
C PRO A 19 -5.79 -7.15 10.26
N PHE A 20 -5.26 -6.03 10.72
CA PHE A 20 -5.30 -4.77 9.96
C PHE A 20 -4.08 -4.70 9.03
N LEU A 21 -4.33 -4.87 7.74
CA LEU A 21 -3.31 -4.82 6.71
C LEU A 21 -3.46 -3.55 5.87
N LEU A 22 -2.35 -2.81 5.70
CA LEU A 22 -2.30 -1.70 4.76
C LEU A 22 -2.39 -2.25 3.34
N SER A 23 -3.40 -1.83 2.59
CA SER A 23 -3.59 -2.30 1.22
C SER A 23 -2.59 -1.69 0.24
N SER A 24 -2.39 -2.38 -0.90
CA SER A 24 -1.58 -1.87 -2.01
C SER A 24 -2.12 -0.52 -2.49
N SER A 25 -1.31 0.54 -2.35
CA SER A 25 -1.72 1.92 -2.59
C SER A 25 -0.50 2.84 -2.69
N PRO A 26 -0.65 4.12 -3.02
CA PRO A 26 0.47 5.07 -2.99
C PRO A 26 1.20 5.13 -1.64
N VAL A 27 0.51 4.93 -0.53
CA VAL A 27 1.10 4.95 0.83
C VAL A 27 1.87 3.69 1.19
N SER A 28 1.86 2.66 0.36
CA SER A 28 2.66 1.44 0.52
C SER A 28 3.77 1.31 -0.54
N ASN A 29 4.26 2.43 -1.10
CA ASN A 29 5.21 2.44 -2.21
C ASN A 29 6.69 2.56 -1.77
N SER A 30 6.98 2.70 -0.49
CA SER A 30 8.37 2.76 0.02
C SER A 30 8.47 2.25 1.44
N ALA A 31 9.68 1.83 1.83
CA ALA A 31 9.94 1.40 3.20
C ALA A 31 9.64 2.49 4.23
N GLU A 32 9.92 3.75 3.93
CA GLU A 32 9.63 4.87 4.84
C GLU A 32 8.14 5.01 5.13
N MET A 33 7.29 4.93 4.09
CA MET A 33 5.83 5.01 4.25
C MET A 33 5.28 3.82 5.03
N VAL A 34 5.76 2.63 4.70
CA VAL A 34 5.35 1.38 5.36
C VAL A 34 5.80 1.37 6.82
N ALA A 35 7.02 1.82 7.13
CA ALA A 35 7.52 1.93 8.50
C ALA A 35 6.60 2.79 9.37
N LYS A 36 6.16 3.95 8.87
CA LYS A 36 5.19 4.82 9.57
C LYS A 36 3.86 4.08 9.87
N SER A 37 3.44 3.22 8.96
CA SER A 37 2.22 2.42 9.18
C SER A 37 2.43 1.37 10.28
N PHE A 38 3.57 0.69 10.29
CA PHE A 38 3.90 -0.25 11.34
C PHE A 38 4.06 0.42 12.71
N ASP A 39 4.70 1.59 12.75
CA ASP A 39 4.83 2.40 13.98
C ASP A 39 3.45 2.86 14.48
N ALA A 40 2.49 3.10 13.58
CA ALA A 40 1.10 3.41 13.93
C ALA A 40 0.28 2.17 14.35
N GLY A 41 0.86 0.95 14.32
CA GLY A 41 0.24 -0.27 14.82
C GLY A 41 -0.36 -1.20 13.77
N TRP A 42 -0.23 -0.93 12.47
CA TRP A 42 -0.69 -1.85 11.43
C TRP A 42 -0.02 -3.22 11.55
N GLY A 43 -0.79 -4.29 11.34
CA GLY A 43 -0.33 -5.67 11.47
C GLY A 43 0.50 -6.17 10.32
N GLY A 44 0.31 -5.59 9.14
CA GLY A 44 1.02 -5.97 7.94
C GLY A 44 0.79 -5.01 6.78
N VAL A 45 1.37 -5.30 5.63
CA VAL A 45 1.26 -4.48 4.42
C VAL A 45 1.19 -5.34 3.16
N VAL A 46 0.37 -4.89 2.22
CA VAL A 46 0.47 -5.29 0.83
C VAL A 46 1.17 -4.15 0.09
N PHE A 47 2.40 -4.37 -0.32
CA PHE A 47 3.21 -3.35 -0.97
C PHE A 47 2.59 -2.94 -2.31
N LYS A 48 2.87 -1.71 -2.78
CA LYS A 48 2.40 -1.24 -4.09
C LYS A 48 2.87 -2.19 -5.18
N THR A 49 2.00 -2.48 -6.15
CA THR A 49 2.31 -3.38 -7.27
C THR A 49 3.64 -3.01 -7.91
N LEU A 50 4.56 -3.99 -7.97
CA LEU A 50 5.90 -3.78 -8.49
C LEU A 50 5.92 -3.71 -10.02
N ASN A 51 6.82 -2.90 -10.56
CA ASN A 51 7.22 -2.96 -11.95
C ASN A 51 8.45 -3.87 -12.07
N SER A 52 8.47 -4.73 -13.09
CA SER A 52 9.61 -5.61 -13.38
C SER A 52 10.74 -4.92 -14.16
N ASP A 53 10.74 -3.60 -14.28
CA ASP A 53 11.65 -2.78 -15.10
C ASP A 53 11.60 -3.07 -16.62
N ARG A 54 10.66 -3.93 -17.04
CA ARG A 54 10.49 -4.29 -18.45
C ARG A 54 9.46 -3.43 -19.18
N LEU A 55 8.62 -2.73 -18.43
CA LEU A 55 7.57 -1.91 -18.97
C LEU A 55 7.91 -0.43 -18.78
N PRO A 56 7.70 0.41 -19.80
CA PRO A 56 7.86 1.84 -19.66
C PRO A 56 6.82 2.37 -18.65
N ILE A 57 7.24 3.29 -17.81
CA ILE A 57 6.33 4.00 -16.92
C ILE A 57 5.74 5.16 -17.70
N VAL A 58 4.43 5.14 -17.86
CA VAL A 58 3.67 6.21 -18.50
C VAL A 58 2.87 6.94 -17.44
N HIS A 59 3.07 8.24 -17.32
CA HIS A 59 2.32 9.08 -16.40
C HIS A 59 1.11 9.69 -17.15
N PRO A 60 -0.09 9.13 -16.98
CA PRO A 60 -1.29 9.68 -17.63
C PRO A 60 -1.64 11.03 -17.03
N SER A 61 -2.17 11.93 -17.88
CA SER A 61 -2.70 13.22 -17.46
C SER A 61 -3.95 13.54 -18.27
N PRO A 62 -5.08 13.90 -17.64
CA PRO A 62 -5.29 13.97 -16.19
C PRO A 62 -5.37 12.58 -15.54
N ARG A 63 -4.97 12.48 -14.27
CA ARG A 63 -5.05 11.21 -13.50
C ARG A 63 -6.37 11.04 -12.76
N MET A 64 -7.12 12.11 -12.61
CA MET A 64 -8.41 12.12 -11.91
C MET A 64 -9.45 12.82 -12.77
N ALA A 65 -10.67 12.33 -12.72
CA ALA A 65 -11.82 12.94 -13.35
C ALA A 65 -13.04 12.89 -12.43
N CYS A 66 -13.81 13.97 -12.42
CA CYS A 66 -15.14 13.97 -11.83
C CYS A 66 -16.15 13.50 -12.87
N ILE A 67 -17.10 12.70 -12.43
CA ILE A 67 -18.18 12.17 -13.27
C ILE A 67 -19.46 12.92 -12.91
N ASP A 68 -20.11 13.46 -13.93
CA ASP A 68 -21.39 14.13 -13.82
C ASP A 68 -22.52 13.19 -14.26
N TYR A 69 -23.70 13.34 -13.69
CA TYR A 69 -24.89 12.60 -14.12
C TYR A 69 -26.06 13.56 -14.35
N GLY A 70 -26.39 13.80 -15.60
CA GLY A 70 -27.39 14.79 -16.00
C GLY A 70 -27.01 16.19 -15.53
N ALA A 71 -27.91 16.87 -14.81
CA ALA A 71 -27.62 18.17 -14.20
C ALA A 71 -26.84 18.13 -12.90
N LYS A 72 -26.63 16.92 -12.32
CA LYS A 72 -25.88 16.74 -11.08
C LYS A 72 -24.40 16.72 -11.39
N LYS A 73 -23.63 17.57 -10.69
CA LYS A 73 -22.19 17.71 -10.85
C LYS A 73 -21.44 16.95 -9.77
N GLY A 74 -20.30 16.36 -10.15
CA GLY A 74 -19.38 15.71 -9.20
C GLY A 74 -19.99 14.54 -8.43
N VAL A 75 -20.85 13.73 -9.05
CA VAL A 75 -21.50 12.58 -8.40
C VAL A 75 -20.57 11.40 -8.11
N ALA A 76 -19.44 11.34 -8.83
CA ALA A 76 -18.41 10.33 -8.62
C ALA A 76 -17.04 10.86 -9.03
N VAL A 77 -16.00 10.18 -8.57
CA VAL A 77 -14.61 10.48 -8.95
C VAL A 77 -13.98 9.19 -9.47
N GLN A 78 -13.27 9.30 -10.58
CA GLN A 78 -12.45 8.22 -11.14
C GLN A 78 -10.99 8.65 -11.13
N ASN A 79 -10.10 7.75 -10.82
CA ASN A 79 -8.66 7.94 -10.96
C ASN A 79 -8.02 6.83 -11.80
N VAL A 80 -6.85 7.13 -12.37
CA VAL A 80 -5.97 6.14 -12.99
C VAL A 80 -4.91 5.78 -11.97
N GLU A 81 -5.00 4.58 -11.40
CA GLU A 81 -4.01 4.06 -10.48
C GLU A 81 -2.85 3.43 -11.27
N MET A 82 -1.64 3.69 -10.81
CA MET A 82 -0.42 3.19 -11.45
C MET A 82 0.27 2.16 -10.55
N ILE A 83 1.03 1.25 -11.16
CA ILE A 83 2.01 0.43 -10.46
C ILE A 83 3.16 1.31 -9.94
N SER A 84 4.06 0.75 -9.15
CA SER A 84 5.23 1.48 -8.64
C SER A 84 6.08 2.04 -9.80
N ASP A 85 6.44 3.31 -9.71
CA ASP A 85 7.37 4.00 -10.60
C ASP A 85 8.83 3.86 -10.15
N ARG A 86 9.07 3.14 -9.04
CA ARG A 86 10.39 2.90 -8.49
C ARG A 86 11.05 1.68 -9.14
N PRO A 87 12.38 1.71 -9.38
CA PRO A 87 13.12 0.55 -9.86
C PRO A 87 12.90 -0.69 -8.98
N LEU A 88 12.82 -1.86 -9.59
CA LEU A 88 12.64 -3.12 -8.85
C LEU A 88 13.72 -3.32 -7.77
N LYS A 89 14.96 -2.98 -8.07
CA LYS A 89 16.10 -3.06 -7.13
C LYS A 89 15.83 -2.28 -5.84
N ASP A 90 15.28 -1.07 -5.95
CA ASP A 90 15.01 -0.21 -4.79
C ASP A 90 13.88 -0.80 -3.93
N ASN A 91 12.84 -1.33 -4.57
CA ASN A 91 11.76 -2.02 -3.88
C ASN A 91 12.26 -3.28 -3.13
N LEU A 92 13.17 -4.05 -3.73
CA LEU A 92 13.77 -5.22 -3.06
C LEU A 92 14.64 -4.81 -1.87
N THR A 93 15.36 -3.69 -1.97
CA THR A 93 16.11 -3.12 -0.85
C THR A 93 15.18 -2.70 0.29
N ASP A 94 14.05 -2.08 -0.05
CA ASP A 94 13.01 -1.71 0.92
C ASP A 94 12.46 -2.94 1.65
N PHE A 95 12.22 -4.05 0.95
CA PHE A 95 11.75 -5.29 1.58
C PHE A 95 12.77 -5.86 2.57
N LEU A 96 14.04 -5.85 2.22
CA LEU A 96 15.10 -6.31 3.12
C LEU A 96 15.18 -5.43 4.38
N TYR A 97 15.06 -4.12 4.21
CA TYR A 97 15.01 -3.18 5.32
C TYR A 97 13.81 -3.45 6.24
N LEU A 98 12.62 -3.55 5.67
CA LEU A 98 11.39 -3.79 6.43
C LEU A 98 11.44 -5.14 7.17
N LYS A 99 11.87 -6.21 6.50
CA LYS A 99 12.00 -7.53 7.12
C LYS A 99 12.99 -7.54 8.29
N LYS A 100 14.06 -6.73 8.23
CA LYS A 100 15.06 -6.63 9.30
C LYS A 100 14.54 -5.85 10.50
N ASN A 101 13.78 -4.80 10.29
CA ASN A 101 13.41 -3.84 11.33
C ASN A 101 11.97 -4.05 11.86
N TYR A 102 11.14 -4.76 11.10
CA TYR A 102 9.74 -5.07 11.42
C TYR A 102 9.46 -6.55 11.14
N PRO A 103 10.02 -7.46 11.97
CA PRO A 103 9.87 -8.93 11.80
C PRO A 103 8.44 -9.42 12.05
#